data_91a699eb8c5bf34d564b3f5e2e296994
#
_entry.id   91a699eb8c5bf34d564b3f5e2e296994
#
_cell.length_a   1.000
_cell.length_b   1.000
_cell.length_c   1.000
_cell.angle_alpha   90.00
_cell.angle_beta   90.00
_cell.angle_gamma   90.00
#
_symmetry.space_group_name_H-M   'P 1'
#
loop_
_entity.id
_entity.type
_entity.pdbx_description
1 polymer ?
#
loop_
_entity_poly.entity_id
_entity_poly.type
_entity_poly.pdbx_seq_one_letter_code
_entity_poly.pdbx_strand_id
1 'polypeptide(L)'
;MIYSFRNSSFRDPETGVYNQNYFMEVFNREWHRHLREKQSLALLYLCPHIHETVKQPHLLELFTNQVEEALLRATDLIARLDTNHFALGLFNVDDEGTKVVLQRIDEQINQFLANHAKDHKFTIDYKVAAGVCQPNKNLNIEKLFVDVEQLSSALDNTHDDQHHKMIRVQ
;
A
#
# COMPACT_ATOMS: atom_id res chain seq x y z
N MET A 1 -11.14 21.08 18.19
CA MET A 1 -12.18 21.27 17.18
C MET A 1 -11.60 21.45 15.80
N ILE A 2 -10.83 22.51 15.58
CA ILE A 2 -10.18 22.73 14.28
C ILE A 2 -9.24 21.58 13.93
N TYR A 3 -8.54 21.02 14.91
CA TYR A 3 -7.59 19.94 14.70
C TYR A 3 -8.26 18.63 14.28
N SER A 4 -9.35 18.27 14.91
CA SER A 4 -10.06 17.04 14.56
C SER A 4 -10.69 17.17 13.17
N PHE A 5 -11.11 18.37 12.79
CA PHE A 5 -11.63 18.64 11.45
C PHE A 5 -10.54 18.48 10.39
N ARG A 6 -9.34 18.99 10.65
CA ARG A 6 -8.19 18.83 9.74
C ARG A 6 -7.77 17.36 9.62
N ASN A 7 -7.74 16.64 10.72
CA ASN A 7 -7.40 15.22 10.73
C ASN A 7 -8.37 14.41 9.88
N SER A 8 -9.66 14.70 9.97
CA SER A 8 -10.66 13.99 9.18
C SER A 8 -10.54 14.28 7.69
N SER A 9 -9.96 15.44 7.29
CA SER A 9 -9.75 15.76 5.87
C SER A 9 -8.54 15.03 5.26
N PHE A 10 -7.69 14.41 6.07
CA PHE A 10 -6.53 13.65 5.61
C PHE A 10 -6.71 12.15 5.71
N ARG A 11 -7.75 11.68 6.38
CA ARG A 11 -7.96 10.27 6.70
C ARG A 11 -9.19 9.72 5.98
N ASP A 12 -9.09 8.45 5.59
CA ASP A 12 -10.25 7.70 5.13
C ASP A 12 -11.13 7.38 6.34
N PRO A 13 -12.42 7.75 6.31
CA PRO A 13 -13.28 7.57 7.50
C PRO A 13 -13.56 6.12 7.84
N GLU A 14 -13.54 5.22 6.87
CA GLU A 14 -13.82 3.80 7.13
C GLU A 14 -12.64 3.06 7.74
N THR A 15 -11.43 3.35 7.31
CA THR A 15 -10.25 2.57 7.70
C THR A 15 -9.30 3.33 8.62
N GLY A 16 -9.36 4.66 8.61
CA GLY A 16 -8.45 5.49 9.39
C GLY A 16 -7.08 5.72 8.74
N VAL A 17 -6.79 5.07 7.61
CA VAL A 17 -5.55 5.35 6.87
C VAL A 17 -5.69 6.68 6.14
N TYR A 18 -4.60 7.17 5.56
CA TYR A 18 -4.65 8.43 4.82
C TYR A 18 -5.53 8.31 3.58
N ASN A 19 -6.05 9.44 3.11
CA ASN A 19 -6.80 9.47 1.86
C ASN A 19 -5.85 9.70 0.67
N GLN A 20 -6.41 9.60 -0.53
CA GLN A 20 -5.64 9.74 -1.76
C GLN A 20 -4.99 11.12 -1.89
N ASN A 21 -5.70 12.18 -1.56
CA ASN A 21 -5.19 13.54 -1.71
C ASN A 21 -3.95 13.76 -0.85
N TYR A 22 -4.00 13.34 0.40
CA TYR A 22 -2.86 13.47 1.30
C TYR A 22 -1.68 12.62 0.83
N PHE A 23 -1.96 11.38 0.39
CA PHE A 23 -0.92 10.50 -0.12
C PHE A 23 -0.19 11.12 -1.32
N MET A 24 -0.94 11.67 -2.27
CA MET A 24 -0.35 12.27 -3.46
C MET A 24 0.49 13.49 -3.12
N GLU A 25 0.05 14.30 -2.17
CA GLU A 25 0.79 15.46 -1.72
C GLU A 25 2.13 15.07 -1.09
N VAL A 26 2.10 14.09 -0.18
CA VAL A 26 3.33 13.61 0.47
C VAL A 26 4.25 12.92 -0.52
N PHE A 27 3.70 12.05 -1.37
CA PHE A 27 4.49 11.30 -2.34
C PHE A 27 5.19 12.23 -3.33
N ASN A 28 4.47 13.25 -3.80
CA ASN A 28 5.05 14.24 -4.72
C ASN A 28 6.20 15.00 -4.07
N ARG A 29 6.04 15.41 -2.81
CA ARG A 29 7.09 16.10 -2.05
C ARG A 29 8.30 15.20 -1.85
N GLU A 30 8.06 13.93 -1.51
CA GLU A 30 9.14 12.97 -1.31
C GLU A 30 9.84 12.59 -2.61
N TRP A 31 9.12 12.56 -3.72
CA TRP A 31 9.72 12.38 -5.04
C TRP A 31 10.80 13.44 -5.31
N HIS A 32 10.46 14.71 -5.08
CA HIS A 32 11.42 15.81 -5.30
C HIS A 32 12.59 15.73 -4.33
N ARG A 33 12.35 15.35 -3.09
CA ARG A 33 13.43 15.16 -2.13
C ARG A 33 14.39 14.05 -2.55
N HIS A 34 13.84 12.92 -3.00
CA HIS A 34 14.65 11.78 -3.47
C HIS A 34 15.42 12.12 -4.74
N LEU A 35 14.84 12.94 -5.60
CA LEU A 35 15.54 13.45 -6.78
C LEU A 35 16.78 14.24 -6.39
N ARG A 36 16.65 15.16 -5.42
CA ARG A 36 17.79 15.96 -4.96
C ARG A 36 18.84 15.14 -4.24
N GLU A 37 18.42 14.20 -3.42
CA GLU A 37 19.32 13.42 -2.56
C GLU A 37 19.79 12.13 -3.24
N LYS A 38 19.33 11.86 -4.45
CA LYS A 38 19.69 10.67 -5.23
C LYS A 38 19.42 9.38 -4.48
N GLN A 39 18.22 9.30 -3.91
CA GLN A 39 17.78 8.14 -3.15
C GLN A 39 16.62 7.44 -3.85
N SER A 40 16.44 6.16 -3.55
CA SER A 40 15.35 5.36 -4.11
C SER A 40 14.13 5.39 -3.20
N LEU A 41 12.98 5.22 -3.82
CA LEU A 41 11.69 5.08 -3.13
C LEU A 41 10.89 3.96 -3.79
N ALA A 42 9.80 3.56 -3.16
CA ALA A 42 8.92 2.53 -3.71
C ALA A 42 7.47 2.94 -3.55
N LEU A 43 6.69 2.59 -4.57
CA LEU A 43 5.24 2.70 -4.56
C LEU A 43 4.66 1.29 -4.61
N LEU A 44 3.79 0.95 -3.67
CA LEU A 44 3.12 -0.33 -3.62
C LEU A 44 1.63 -0.13 -3.76
N TYR A 45 0.98 -0.97 -4.58
CA TYR A 45 -0.47 -1.04 -4.65
C TYR A 45 -0.92 -2.36 -4.05
N LEU A 46 -1.78 -2.28 -3.04
CA LEU A 46 -2.37 -3.44 -2.37
C LEU A 46 -3.85 -3.51 -2.76
N CYS A 47 -4.24 -4.64 -3.34
CA CYS A 47 -5.61 -4.90 -3.76
C CYS A 47 -6.16 -6.09 -2.99
N PRO A 48 -6.84 -5.88 -1.86
CA PRO A 48 -7.47 -6.96 -1.13
C PRO A 48 -8.84 -7.30 -1.71
N HIS A 49 -9.13 -8.59 -1.78
CA HIS A 49 -10.44 -9.11 -2.13
C HIS A 49 -11.00 -9.82 -0.92
N ILE A 50 -11.90 -9.15 -0.22
CA ILE A 50 -12.50 -9.67 1.01
C ILE A 50 -13.88 -10.22 0.68
N HIS A 51 -14.06 -11.51 0.96
CA HIS A 51 -15.33 -12.17 0.80
C HIS A 51 -15.87 -12.57 2.16
N GLU A 52 -16.96 -11.94 2.57
CA GLU A 52 -17.60 -12.18 3.86
C GLU A 52 -18.81 -13.07 3.70
N THR A 53 -18.79 -14.25 4.33
CA THR A 53 -20.00 -15.09 4.41
C THR A 53 -20.95 -14.58 5.50
N VAL A 54 -20.36 -13.98 6.57
CA VAL A 54 -21.09 -13.27 7.60
C VAL A 54 -20.43 -11.92 7.76
N LYS A 55 -21.19 -10.84 7.67
CA LYS A 55 -20.63 -9.51 7.73
C LYS A 55 -19.94 -9.28 9.08
N GLN A 56 -18.66 -8.87 9.01
CA GLN A 56 -17.84 -8.59 10.19
C GLN A 56 -17.74 -7.09 10.38
N PRO A 57 -18.10 -6.55 11.57
CA PRO A 57 -17.97 -5.12 11.84
C PRO A 57 -16.51 -4.72 11.83
N HIS A 58 -16.20 -3.61 11.19
CA HIS A 58 -14.86 -3.01 11.14
C HIS A 58 -13.77 -3.92 10.56
N LEU A 59 -14.15 -4.91 9.73
CA LEU A 59 -13.17 -5.87 9.20
C LEU A 59 -12.08 -5.18 8.37
N LEU A 60 -12.47 -4.27 7.49
CA LEU A 60 -11.51 -3.56 6.65
C LEU A 60 -10.57 -2.69 7.48
N GLU A 61 -11.11 -2.02 8.49
CA GLU A 61 -10.30 -1.21 9.42
C GLU A 61 -9.27 -2.07 10.15
N LEU A 62 -9.71 -3.20 10.69
CA LEU A 62 -8.82 -4.13 11.39
C LEU A 62 -7.76 -4.70 10.45
N PHE A 63 -8.15 -5.02 9.23
CA PHE A 63 -7.23 -5.55 8.21
C PHE A 63 -6.16 -4.52 7.87
N THR A 64 -6.55 -3.28 7.60
CA THR A 64 -5.60 -2.22 7.23
C THR A 64 -4.68 -1.86 8.39
N ASN A 65 -5.19 -1.87 9.62
CA ASN A 65 -4.36 -1.63 10.80
C ASN A 65 -3.29 -2.72 10.93
N GLN A 66 -3.64 -3.97 10.63
CA GLN A 66 -2.67 -5.06 10.65
C GLN A 66 -1.61 -4.91 9.56
N VAL A 67 -2.02 -4.54 8.35
CA VAL A 67 -1.08 -4.30 7.25
C VAL A 67 -0.11 -3.18 7.59
N GLU A 68 -0.60 -2.13 8.25
CA GLU A 68 0.23 -0.99 8.64
C GLU A 68 1.36 -1.39 9.58
N GLU A 69 1.21 -2.49 10.33
CA GLU A 69 2.28 -3.03 11.17
C GLU A 69 3.52 -3.47 10.37
N ALA A 70 3.35 -3.70 9.06
CA ALA A 70 4.48 -4.00 8.18
C ALA A 70 5.36 -2.78 7.90
N LEU A 71 4.86 -1.57 8.15
CA LEU A 71 5.57 -0.31 7.92
C LEU A 71 6.28 0.09 9.21
N LEU A 72 7.59 -0.07 9.24
CA LEU A 72 8.38 0.17 10.45
C LEU A 72 8.93 1.59 10.57
N ARG A 73 8.93 2.34 9.47
CA ARG A 73 9.46 3.70 9.46
C ARG A 73 8.31 4.69 9.60
N ALA A 74 8.54 5.73 10.42
CA ALA A 74 7.54 6.79 10.62
C ALA A 74 7.24 7.56 9.33
N THR A 75 8.17 7.56 8.39
CA THR A 75 8.01 8.25 7.10
C THR A 75 7.21 7.46 6.08
N ASP A 76 7.11 6.13 6.26
CA ASP A 76 6.32 5.29 5.35
C ASP A 76 4.83 5.48 5.65
N LEU A 77 4.02 5.40 4.60
CA LEU A 77 2.60 5.66 4.78
C LEU A 77 1.74 4.74 3.92
N ILE A 78 0.50 4.58 4.37
CA ILE A 78 -0.53 3.83 3.66
C ILE A 78 -1.75 4.73 3.48
N ALA A 79 -2.36 4.64 2.31
CA ALA A 79 -3.56 5.41 1.99
C ALA A 79 -4.53 4.56 1.20
N ARG A 80 -5.79 4.96 1.24
CA ARG A 80 -6.84 4.32 0.44
C ARG A 80 -7.05 5.13 -0.83
N LEU A 81 -6.92 4.47 -1.99
CA LEU A 81 -7.14 5.11 -3.29
C LEU A 81 -8.60 5.05 -3.70
N ASP A 82 -9.21 3.88 -3.54
CA ASP A 82 -10.64 3.69 -3.77
C ASP A 82 -11.12 2.53 -2.89
N THR A 83 -12.31 2.00 -3.16
CA THR A 83 -12.95 1.00 -2.30
C THR A 83 -12.05 -0.20 -2.03
N ASN A 84 -11.32 -0.68 -3.03
CA ASN A 84 -10.54 -1.92 -2.93
C ASN A 84 -9.06 -1.74 -3.25
N HIS A 85 -8.56 -0.51 -3.32
CA HIS A 85 -7.17 -0.25 -3.66
C HIS A 85 -6.51 0.62 -2.61
N PHE A 86 -5.36 0.15 -2.13
CA PHE A 86 -4.54 0.89 -1.17
C PHE A 86 -3.18 1.15 -1.79
N ALA A 87 -2.58 2.27 -1.46
CA ALA A 87 -1.22 2.61 -1.87
C ALA A 87 -0.35 2.74 -0.64
N LEU A 88 0.88 2.24 -0.76
CA LEU A 88 1.89 2.41 0.27
C LEU A 88 3.07 3.16 -0.33
N GLY A 89 3.58 4.12 0.41
CA GLY A 89 4.79 4.85 0.03
C GLY A 89 5.94 4.48 0.95
N LEU A 90 7.03 3.99 0.37
CA LEU A 90 8.24 3.64 1.09
C LEU A 90 9.35 4.57 0.62
N PHE A 91 10.01 5.24 1.55
CA PHE A 91 10.98 6.26 1.21
C PHE A 91 12.37 5.87 1.70
N ASN A 92 13.39 6.27 0.93
CA ASN A 92 14.77 5.92 1.19
C ASN A 92 14.93 4.41 1.34
N VAL A 93 14.50 3.68 0.31
CA VAL A 93 14.46 2.23 0.29
C VAL A 93 14.96 1.73 -1.07
N ASP A 94 15.70 0.64 -1.07
CA ASP A 94 16.17 -0.02 -2.30
C ASP A 94 15.31 -1.26 -2.59
N ASP A 95 15.74 -2.04 -3.59
CA ASP A 95 15.04 -3.25 -4.00
C ASP A 95 14.96 -4.25 -2.84
N GLU A 96 16.06 -4.46 -2.13
CA GLU A 96 16.10 -5.42 -1.03
C GLU A 96 15.23 -4.98 0.14
N GLY A 97 15.25 -3.69 0.48
CA GLY A 97 14.38 -3.14 1.52
C GLY A 97 12.92 -3.25 1.16
N THR A 98 12.58 -3.06 -0.12
CA THR A 98 11.22 -3.21 -0.60
C THR A 98 10.75 -4.67 -0.49
N LYS A 99 11.62 -5.63 -0.85
CA LYS A 99 11.30 -7.05 -0.69
C LYS A 99 11.02 -7.42 0.76
N VAL A 100 11.77 -6.85 1.71
CA VAL A 100 11.54 -7.08 3.13
C VAL A 100 10.14 -6.60 3.53
N VAL A 101 9.73 -5.43 3.06
CA VAL A 101 8.39 -4.91 3.38
C VAL A 101 7.31 -5.78 2.74
N LEU A 102 7.51 -6.22 1.49
CA LEU A 102 6.56 -7.13 0.84
C LEU A 102 6.37 -8.42 1.64
N GLN A 103 7.46 -9.00 2.13
CA GLN A 103 7.40 -10.19 2.96
C GLN A 103 6.67 -9.92 4.28
N ARG A 104 6.90 -8.76 4.88
CA ARG A 104 6.21 -8.38 6.11
C ARG A 104 4.71 -8.19 5.90
N ILE A 105 4.32 -7.65 4.75
CA ILE A 105 2.91 -7.52 4.41
C ILE A 105 2.27 -8.92 4.36
N ASP A 106 2.93 -9.88 3.68
CA ASP A 106 2.44 -11.26 3.63
C ASP A 106 2.31 -11.86 5.02
N GLU A 107 3.32 -11.67 5.87
CA GLU A 107 3.32 -12.19 7.24
C GLU A 107 2.19 -11.57 8.07
N GLN A 108 1.98 -10.27 7.96
CA GLN A 108 0.92 -9.59 8.70
C GLN A 108 -0.47 -10.03 8.25
N ILE A 109 -0.68 -10.21 6.96
CA ILE A 109 -1.96 -10.69 6.44
C ILE A 109 -2.21 -12.13 6.88
N ASN A 110 -1.19 -12.99 6.82
CA ASN A 110 -1.32 -14.37 7.28
C ASN A 110 -1.63 -14.44 8.78
N GLN A 111 -1.01 -13.58 9.56
CA GLN A 111 -1.28 -13.50 11.00
C GLN A 111 -2.72 -13.02 11.27
N PHE A 112 -3.17 -12.04 10.48
CA PHE A 112 -4.54 -11.55 10.58
C PHE A 112 -5.54 -12.66 10.30
N LEU A 113 -5.31 -13.43 9.23
CA LEU A 113 -6.19 -14.55 8.88
C LEU A 113 -6.18 -15.63 9.96
N ALA A 114 -5.01 -15.95 10.52
CA ALA A 114 -4.92 -16.94 11.59
C ALA A 114 -5.69 -16.51 12.83
N ASN A 115 -5.73 -15.22 13.14
CA ASN A 115 -6.36 -14.69 14.34
C ASN A 115 -7.86 -14.43 14.19
N HIS A 116 -8.32 -14.11 12.97
CA HIS A 116 -9.68 -13.59 12.76
C HIS A 116 -10.56 -14.45 11.84
N ALA A 117 -9.98 -15.36 11.05
CA ALA A 117 -10.72 -16.15 10.09
C ALA A 117 -10.98 -17.60 10.57
N LYS A 118 -10.89 -17.85 11.88
CA LYS A 118 -10.99 -19.21 12.45
C LYS A 118 -12.33 -19.89 12.19
N ASP A 119 -13.40 -19.10 12.13
CA ASP A 119 -14.75 -19.63 11.96
C ASP A 119 -15.21 -19.61 10.50
N HIS A 120 -14.30 -19.39 9.56
CA HIS A 120 -14.59 -19.32 8.13
C HIS A 120 -15.67 -18.28 7.75
N LYS A 121 -15.77 -17.20 8.56
CA LYS A 121 -16.76 -16.15 8.34
C LYS A 121 -16.39 -15.24 7.17
N PHE A 122 -15.11 -15.24 6.80
CA PHE A 122 -14.62 -14.47 5.66
C PHE A 122 -13.34 -15.08 5.11
N THR A 123 -13.04 -14.73 3.88
CA THR A 123 -11.76 -15.04 3.24
C THR A 123 -11.17 -13.75 2.69
N ILE A 124 -9.85 -13.68 2.65
CA ILE A 124 -9.14 -12.56 2.05
C ILE A 124 -8.13 -13.11 1.06
N ASP A 125 -8.28 -12.72 -0.21
CA ASP A 125 -7.22 -12.86 -1.19
C ASP A 125 -6.65 -11.46 -1.44
N TYR A 126 -5.39 -11.37 -1.85
CA TYR A 126 -4.76 -10.08 -2.06
C TYR A 126 -3.64 -10.16 -3.06
N LYS A 127 -3.36 -9.03 -3.71
CA LYS A 127 -2.22 -8.87 -4.61
C LYS A 127 -1.52 -7.57 -4.26
N VAL A 128 -0.19 -7.58 -4.31
CA VAL A 128 0.63 -6.38 -4.08
C VAL A 128 1.55 -6.18 -5.28
N ALA A 129 1.42 -5.05 -5.93
CA ALA A 129 2.33 -4.64 -7.01
C ALA A 129 3.26 -3.56 -6.48
N ALA A 130 4.56 -3.73 -6.68
CA ALA A 130 5.57 -2.80 -6.18
C ALA A 130 6.42 -2.27 -7.31
N GLY A 131 6.66 -0.96 -7.30
CA GLY A 131 7.63 -0.33 -8.19
C GLY A 131 8.69 0.39 -7.39
N VAL A 132 9.95 0.08 -7.62
CA VAL A 132 11.10 0.73 -6.99
C VAL A 132 11.72 1.67 -8.02
N CYS A 133 12.05 2.87 -7.59
CA CYS A 133 12.53 3.90 -8.49
C CYS A 133 13.51 4.83 -7.79
N GLN A 134 14.58 5.19 -8.51
CA GLN A 134 15.40 6.33 -8.11
C GLN A 134 15.01 7.49 -9.03
N PRO A 135 14.34 8.53 -8.50
CA PRO A 135 13.94 9.66 -9.33
C PRO A 135 15.13 10.31 -10.03
N ASN A 136 14.94 10.71 -11.30
CA ASN A 136 15.93 11.46 -12.05
C ASN A 136 15.22 12.46 -12.97
N LYS A 137 16.00 13.33 -13.61
CA LYS A 137 15.44 14.42 -14.42
C LYS A 137 14.66 13.95 -15.65
N ASN A 138 14.95 12.73 -16.12
CA ASN A 138 14.32 12.19 -17.33
C ASN A 138 13.14 11.29 -17.02
N LEU A 139 12.80 11.14 -15.74
CA LEU A 139 11.75 10.26 -15.28
C LEU A 139 10.73 11.09 -14.49
N ASN A 140 9.48 11.07 -14.92
CA ASN A 140 8.44 11.76 -14.17
C ASN A 140 7.69 10.80 -13.23
N ILE A 141 7.06 11.37 -12.23
CA ILE A 141 6.36 10.61 -11.20
C ILE A 141 5.20 9.80 -11.77
N GLU A 142 4.54 10.30 -12.81
CA GLU A 142 3.40 9.64 -13.44
C GLU A 142 3.78 8.27 -14.01
N LYS A 143 5.01 8.14 -14.53
CA LYS A 143 5.47 6.84 -15.06
C LYS A 143 5.49 5.79 -13.97
N LEU A 144 5.95 6.14 -12.77
CA LEU A 144 5.93 5.20 -11.65
C LEU A 144 4.51 4.74 -11.34
N PHE A 145 3.58 5.67 -11.23
CA PHE A 145 2.18 5.33 -10.94
C PHE A 145 1.55 4.49 -12.03
N VAL A 146 1.79 4.83 -13.30
CA VAL A 146 1.25 4.08 -14.44
C VAL A 146 1.81 2.67 -14.46
N ASP A 147 3.11 2.50 -14.28
CA ASP A 147 3.75 1.19 -14.33
C ASP A 147 3.29 0.28 -13.18
N VAL A 148 3.14 0.83 -11.98
CA VAL A 148 2.65 0.06 -10.83
C VAL A 148 1.17 -0.29 -11.00
N GLU A 149 0.38 0.63 -11.53
CA GLU A 149 -1.04 0.37 -11.80
C GLU A 149 -1.21 -0.74 -12.83
N GLN A 150 -0.42 -0.72 -13.90
CA GLN A 150 -0.46 -1.76 -14.92
C GLN A 150 -0.04 -3.12 -14.34
N LEU A 151 1.00 -3.13 -13.51
CA LEU A 151 1.43 -4.35 -12.84
C LEU A 151 0.36 -4.88 -11.89
N SER A 152 -0.28 -3.98 -11.15
CA SER A 152 -1.37 -4.33 -10.24
C SER A 152 -2.54 -4.97 -10.98
N SER A 153 -2.95 -4.38 -12.11
CA SER A 153 -4.03 -4.93 -12.95
C SER A 153 -3.68 -6.30 -13.50
N ALA A 154 -2.44 -6.47 -13.95
CA ALA A 154 -1.97 -7.75 -14.49
C ALA A 154 -1.97 -8.83 -13.42
N LEU A 155 -1.52 -8.52 -12.22
CA LEU A 155 -1.52 -9.46 -11.10
C LEU A 155 -2.94 -9.84 -10.68
N ASP A 156 -3.84 -8.87 -10.65
CA ASP A 156 -5.21 -9.07 -10.20
C ASP A 156 -5.98 -9.99 -11.15
N ASN A 157 -5.57 -10.03 -12.42
CA ASN A 157 -6.19 -10.87 -13.45
C ASN A 157 -5.56 -12.26 -13.56
N THR A 158 -4.50 -12.56 -12.77
CA THR A 158 -3.87 -13.87 -12.80
C THR A 158 -4.46 -14.75 -11.71
N HIS A 159 -4.53 -16.07 -11.99
CA HIS A 159 -4.94 -17.08 -11.01
C HIS A 159 -3.71 -17.72 -10.35
N ASP A 160 -2.57 -17.04 -10.40
CA ASP A 160 -1.32 -17.50 -9.82
C ASP A 160 -1.39 -17.38 -8.29
N ASP A 161 -0.73 -18.31 -7.59
CA ASP A 161 -0.64 -18.29 -6.13
C ASP A 161 0.29 -17.18 -5.62
N GLN A 162 0.95 -16.48 -6.52
CA GLN A 162 1.87 -15.39 -6.17
C GLN A 162 1.10 -14.16 -5.72
N HIS A 163 1.34 -13.72 -4.49
CA HIS A 163 0.62 -12.58 -3.92
C HIS A 163 1.25 -11.24 -4.26
N HIS A 164 2.55 -11.20 -4.57
CA HIS A 164 3.20 -9.92 -4.87
C HIS A 164 4.19 -10.03 -6.02
N LYS A 165 4.46 -8.91 -6.65
CA LYS A 165 5.47 -8.77 -7.69
C LYS A 165 6.08 -7.39 -7.62
N MET A 166 7.37 -7.31 -7.91
CA MET A 166 8.13 -6.06 -7.86
C MET A 166 8.81 -5.81 -9.20
N ILE A 167 8.78 -4.56 -9.64
CA ILE A 167 9.51 -4.10 -10.82
C ILE A 167 10.38 -2.92 -10.45
N ARG A 168 11.41 -2.68 -11.25
CA ARG A 168 12.20 -1.46 -11.16
C ARG A 168 11.79 -0.53 -12.29
N VAL A 169 11.46 0.70 -11.95
CA VAL A 169 11.03 1.72 -12.91
C VAL A 169 12.20 2.63 -13.22
N GLN A 170 12.53 2.73 -14.48
CA GLN A 170 13.64 3.55 -14.95
C GLN A 170 13.24 4.46 -16.09
#